data_fe7832ab75bb28c04bd786e33987982d
#
_entry.id   fe7832ab75bb28c04bd786e33987982d
#
_cell.length_a   1.000
_cell.length_b   1.000
_cell.length_c   1.000
_cell.angle_alpha   90.00
_cell.angle_beta   90.00
_cell.angle_gamma   90.00
#
_symmetry.space_group_name_H-M   'P 1'
#
loop_
_entity.id
_entity.type
_entity.pdbx_description
1 polymer ?
#
loop_
_entity_poly.entity_id
_entity_poly.type
_entity_poly.pdbx_seq_one_letter_code
_entity_poly.pdbx_strand_id
1 'polypeptide(L)'
;YSNYLFELLDNKIENFKNHLTIPVINGLSPSSHPTQVLSDVFTVEEIKKKPISKLNICWIGDSNNVLDSLIAASVKFSFQLSIGCPKKFEPSRKVREWVKKNNRKIFIYNDATKAVKGADVIFSDKVISLNDKVNKKKKIEQFKKFKIDKKLMKLSNNAIFLHCLPRGNE
;
A
#
# COMPACT_ATOMS: atom_id res chain seq x y z
N TYR A 1 -1.08 20.75 4.27
CA TYR A 1 0.32 20.52 4.67
C TYR A 1 1.19 20.72 3.44
N SER A 2 2.27 21.56 3.54
CA SER A 2 3.18 21.79 2.42
C SER A 2 4.14 20.61 2.27
N ASN A 3 4.51 20.26 1.03
CA ASN A 3 5.51 19.21 0.75
C ASN A 3 6.82 19.43 1.52
N TYR A 4 7.17 20.68 1.77
CA TYR A 4 8.33 21.07 2.55
C TYR A 4 8.30 20.56 4.00
N LEU A 5 7.13 20.57 4.64
CA LEU A 5 6.97 20.05 6.01
C LEU A 5 7.19 18.53 6.07
N PHE A 6 6.73 17.80 5.04
CA PHE A 6 6.94 16.36 4.94
C PHE A 6 8.40 15.98 4.72
N GLU A 7 9.13 16.70 3.86
CA GLU A 7 10.56 16.48 3.66
C GLU A 7 11.37 16.76 4.94
N LEU A 8 11.00 17.78 5.69
CA LEU A 8 11.62 18.10 6.98
C LEU A 8 11.38 16.98 8.02
N LEU A 9 10.19 16.39 8.06
CA LEU A 9 9.84 15.32 8.97
C LEU A 9 10.61 14.02 8.66
N ASP A 10 10.70 13.61 7.40
CA ASP A 10 11.44 12.39 7.02
C ASP A 10 12.94 12.48 7.33
N ASN A 11 13.53 13.64 7.13
CA ASN A 11 14.98 13.85 7.34
C ASN A 11 15.38 14.13 8.79
N LYS A 12 14.42 14.49 9.67
CA LYS A 12 14.72 14.97 11.03
C LYS A 12 13.98 14.22 12.14
N ILE A 13 13.12 13.25 11.82
CA ILE A 13 12.37 12.48 12.83
C ILE A 13 13.32 11.78 13.81
N GLU A 14 14.42 11.20 13.34
CA GLU A 14 15.42 10.58 14.21
C GLU A 14 16.07 11.59 15.15
N ASN A 15 16.39 12.78 14.67
CA ASN A 15 16.95 13.86 15.50
C ASN A 15 15.93 14.40 16.50
N PHE A 16 14.64 14.52 16.09
CA PHE A 16 13.56 14.92 16.99
C PHE A 16 13.32 13.92 18.11
N LYS A 17 13.35 12.63 17.79
CA LYS A 17 13.11 11.55 18.73
C LYS A 17 14.09 11.57 19.92
N ASN A 18 15.34 11.97 19.67
CA ASN A 18 16.36 12.06 20.71
C ASN A 18 16.20 13.24 21.68
N HIS A 19 15.35 14.21 21.33
CA HIS A 19 15.11 15.42 22.13
C HIS A 19 13.71 15.48 22.77
N LEU A 20 12.85 14.49 22.50
CA LEU A 20 11.49 14.45 23.02
C LEU A 20 11.36 13.38 24.10
N THR A 21 10.81 13.77 25.24
CA THR A 21 10.44 12.85 26.36
C THR A 21 9.08 12.19 26.16
N ILE A 22 8.34 12.58 25.12
CA ILE A 22 7.01 12.06 24.80
C ILE A 22 7.06 11.14 23.59
N PRO A 23 6.16 10.13 23.48
CA PRO A 23 6.05 9.29 22.31
C PRO A 23 5.70 10.10 21.05
N VAL A 24 6.37 9.79 19.93
CA VAL A 24 6.08 10.39 18.62
C VAL A 24 5.47 9.35 17.71
N ILE A 25 4.26 9.61 17.22
CA ILE A 25 3.55 8.74 16.29
C ILE A 25 3.56 9.39 14.89
N ASN A 26 4.15 8.69 13.91
CA ASN A 26 4.10 9.14 12.52
C ASN A 26 2.67 8.92 11.98
N GLY A 27 1.93 10.01 11.79
CA GLY A 27 0.62 9.97 11.15
C GLY A 27 0.69 9.79 9.64
N LEU A 28 1.61 10.54 9.00
CA LEU A 28 1.82 10.53 7.55
C LEU A 28 3.16 11.19 7.22
N SER A 29 3.94 10.55 6.37
CA SER A 29 5.17 11.12 5.78
C SER A 29 5.28 10.74 4.29
N PRO A 30 6.20 11.34 3.52
CA PRO A 30 6.42 10.95 2.12
C PRO A 30 6.74 9.47 1.93
N SER A 31 7.39 8.84 2.89
CA SER A 31 7.85 7.44 2.82
C SER A 31 6.91 6.46 3.54
N SER A 32 5.98 6.92 4.39
CA SER A 32 5.12 6.01 5.14
C SER A 32 3.81 6.65 5.63
N HIS A 33 2.78 5.80 5.80
CA HIS A 33 1.48 6.17 6.35
C HIS A 33 0.99 5.08 7.34
N PRO A 34 1.68 4.92 8.48
CA PRO A 34 1.43 3.80 9.39
C PRO A 34 0.04 3.86 10.02
N THR A 35 -0.48 5.05 10.36
CA THR A 35 -1.81 5.20 10.95
C THR A 35 -2.92 4.76 10.01
N GLN A 36 -2.81 5.03 8.70
CA GLN A 36 -3.75 4.52 7.69
C GLN A 36 -3.75 2.99 7.69
N VAL A 37 -2.58 2.38 7.60
CA VAL A 37 -2.48 0.91 7.50
C VAL A 37 -2.94 0.23 8.80
N LEU A 38 -2.67 0.79 9.97
CA LEU A 38 -3.19 0.25 11.23
C LEU A 38 -4.72 0.32 11.30
N SER A 39 -5.32 1.44 10.85
CA SER A 39 -6.77 1.58 10.73
C SER A 39 -7.35 0.55 9.75
N ASP A 40 -6.68 0.34 8.62
CA ASP A 40 -7.08 -0.65 7.61
C ASP A 40 -7.03 -2.08 8.17
N VAL A 41 -5.96 -2.44 8.89
CA VAL A 41 -5.83 -3.75 9.56
C VAL A 41 -6.99 -3.96 10.54
N PHE A 42 -7.26 -2.97 11.39
CA PHE A 42 -8.37 -3.02 12.33
C PHE A 42 -9.72 -3.22 11.61
N THR A 43 -9.99 -2.44 10.58
CA THR A 43 -11.22 -2.53 9.77
C THR A 43 -11.37 -3.92 9.13
N VAL A 44 -10.27 -4.44 8.57
CA VAL A 44 -10.27 -5.80 7.96
C VAL A 44 -10.62 -6.87 8.98
N GLU A 45 -9.97 -6.86 10.15
CA GLU A 45 -10.22 -7.85 11.21
C GLU A 45 -11.65 -7.73 11.76
N GLU A 46 -12.15 -6.50 11.90
CA GLU A 46 -13.52 -6.23 12.33
C GLU A 46 -14.56 -6.78 11.34
N ILE A 47 -14.38 -6.55 10.04
CA ILE A 47 -15.32 -7.03 9.01
C ILE A 47 -15.20 -8.53 8.77
N LYS A 48 -13.97 -9.03 8.64
CA LYS A 48 -13.73 -10.46 8.33
C LYS A 48 -13.87 -11.38 9.54
N LYS A 49 -13.92 -10.84 10.76
CA LYS A 49 -13.97 -11.60 12.03
C LYS A 49 -12.85 -12.65 12.14
N LYS A 50 -11.69 -12.31 11.58
CA LYS A 50 -10.49 -13.16 11.55
C LYS A 50 -9.24 -12.29 11.67
N PRO A 51 -8.18 -12.76 12.34
CA PRO A 51 -6.90 -12.05 12.36
C PRO A 51 -6.34 -11.93 10.94
N ILE A 52 -5.77 -10.79 10.61
CA ILE A 52 -5.23 -10.49 9.27
C ILE A 52 -4.18 -11.51 8.82
N SER A 53 -3.46 -12.11 9.75
CA SER A 53 -2.47 -13.18 9.50
C SER A 53 -3.06 -14.44 8.83
N LYS A 54 -4.40 -14.61 8.88
CA LYS A 54 -5.14 -15.72 8.26
C LYS A 54 -5.76 -15.33 6.91
N LEU A 55 -5.52 -14.13 6.43
CA LEU A 55 -6.12 -13.58 5.22
C LEU A 55 -5.06 -13.37 4.13
N ASN A 56 -5.49 -13.53 2.88
CA ASN A 56 -4.71 -13.20 1.69
C ASN A 56 -5.00 -11.75 1.29
N ILE A 57 -4.02 -10.90 1.45
CA ILE A 57 -4.13 -9.47 1.17
C ILE A 57 -3.58 -9.18 -0.22
N CYS A 58 -4.28 -8.32 -0.97
CA CYS A 58 -3.86 -7.87 -2.28
C CYS A 58 -3.81 -6.34 -2.32
N TRP A 59 -2.77 -5.80 -2.92
CA TRP A 59 -2.65 -4.41 -3.33
C TRP A 59 -2.74 -4.32 -4.86
N ILE A 60 -3.57 -3.44 -5.39
CA ILE A 60 -3.61 -3.11 -6.82
C ILE A 60 -3.42 -1.61 -6.96
N GLY A 61 -2.30 -1.19 -7.53
CA GLY A 61 -2.02 0.25 -7.68
C GLY A 61 -0.54 0.57 -7.83
N ASP A 62 -0.24 1.86 -7.74
CA ASP A 62 1.12 2.39 -7.76
C ASP A 62 1.86 2.08 -6.45
N SER A 63 3.18 2.07 -6.53
CA SER A 63 4.02 2.01 -5.33
C SER A 63 4.11 3.39 -4.69
N ASN A 64 3.61 3.51 -3.47
CA ASN A 64 3.57 4.74 -2.70
C ASN A 64 3.81 4.46 -1.21
N ASN A 65 3.77 5.51 -0.39
CA ASN A 65 3.97 5.44 1.06
C ASN A 65 2.95 4.55 1.80
N VAL A 66 1.73 4.40 1.27
CA VAL A 66 0.72 3.49 1.84
C VAL A 66 1.11 2.04 1.57
N LEU A 67 1.51 1.72 0.33
CA LEU A 67 2.00 0.38 -0.01
C LEU A 67 3.27 0.03 0.79
N ASP A 68 4.22 0.95 0.94
CA ASP A 68 5.43 0.70 1.73
C ASP A 68 5.08 0.39 3.19
N SER A 69 4.10 1.09 3.76
CA SER A 69 3.58 0.80 5.10
C SER A 69 2.84 -0.54 5.17
N LEU A 70 2.06 -0.90 4.14
CA LEU A 70 1.38 -2.20 4.06
C LEU A 70 2.38 -3.36 3.95
N ILE A 71 3.47 -3.17 3.21
CA ILE A 71 4.60 -4.11 3.15
C ILE A 71 5.22 -4.31 4.54
N ALA A 72 5.49 -3.22 5.27
CA ALA A 72 6.00 -3.30 6.63
C ALA A 72 5.02 -4.00 7.58
N ALA A 73 3.72 -3.70 7.47
CA ALA A 73 2.67 -4.35 8.24
C ALA A 73 2.58 -5.85 7.93
N SER A 74 2.75 -6.27 6.67
CA SER A 74 2.72 -7.70 6.30
C SER A 74 3.77 -8.53 7.04
N VAL A 75 4.93 -7.94 7.31
CA VAL A 75 5.98 -8.58 8.12
C VAL A 75 5.59 -8.61 9.60
N LYS A 76 5.11 -7.48 10.14
CA LYS A 76 4.76 -7.35 11.56
C LYS A 76 3.55 -8.19 11.96
N PHE A 77 2.54 -8.25 11.12
CA PHE A 77 1.30 -9.02 11.35
C PHE A 77 1.31 -10.40 10.67
N SER A 78 2.40 -10.76 9.98
CA SER A 78 2.62 -12.09 9.37
C SER A 78 1.56 -12.52 8.36
N PHE A 79 0.99 -11.59 7.57
CA PHE A 79 0.06 -11.92 6.51
C PHE A 79 0.72 -12.03 5.12
N GLN A 80 0.04 -12.74 4.21
CA GLN A 80 0.45 -12.82 2.81
C GLN A 80 0.00 -11.57 2.06
N LEU A 81 0.91 -10.99 1.25
CA LEU A 81 0.63 -9.82 0.42
C LEU A 81 0.97 -10.09 -1.04
N SER A 82 -0.03 -9.98 -1.92
CA SER A 82 0.13 -9.94 -3.37
C SER A 82 0.05 -8.51 -3.85
N ILE A 83 1.00 -8.07 -4.69
CA ILE A 83 1.08 -6.71 -5.22
C ILE A 83 0.90 -6.78 -6.73
N GLY A 84 -0.16 -6.16 -7.26
CA GLY A 84 -0.40 -6.01 -8.69
C GLY A 84 -0.12 -4.58 -9.14
N CYS A 85 0.92 -4.39 -9.96
CA CYS A 85 1.30 -3.09 -10.51
C CYS A 85 1.98 -3.23 -11.87
N PRO A 86 1.95 -2.21 -12.74
CA PRO A 86 2.76 -2.22 -13.95
C PRO A 86 4.26 -2.25 -13.58
N LYS A 87 5.07 -2.96 -14.36
CA LYS A 87 6.50 -3.17 -14.07
C LYS A 87 7.27 -1.89 -13.73
N LYS A 88 6.93 -0.79 -14.37
CA LYS A 88 7.57 0.52 -14.14
C LYS A 88 7.24 1.13 -12.77
N PHE A 89 6.19 0.66 -12.12
CA PHE A 89 5.65 1.17 -10.85
C PHE A 89 5.74 0.13 -9.72
N GLU A 90 6.63 -0.84 -9.87
CA GLU A 90 6.97 -1.77 -8.78
C GLU A 90 7.61 -1.04 -7.60
N PRO A 91 7.50 -1.59 -6.39
CA PRO A 91 8.24 -1.10 -5.23
C PRO A 91 9.73 -0.90 -5.55
N SER A 92 10.34 0.11 -4.94
CA SER A 92 11.73 0.46 -5.18
C SER A 92 12.67 -0.74 -4.97
N ARG A 93 13.86 -0.70 -5.58
CA ARG A 93 14.87 -1.76 -5.38
C ARG A 93 15.17 -1.98 -3.89
N LYS A 94 15.29 -0.91 -3.11
CA LYS A 94 15.53 -0.96 -1.67
C LYS A 94 14.42 -1.72 -0.94
N VAL A 95 13.16 -1.44 -1.25
CA VAL A 95 12.00 -2.13 -0.66
C VAL A 95 11.99 -3.60 -1.07
N ARG A 96 12.22 -3.92 -2.34
CA ARG A 96 12.27 -5.32 -2.82
C ARG A 96 13.39 -6.14 -2.16
N GLU A 97 14.57 -5.55 -1.95
CA GLU A 97 15.68 -6.19 -1.24
C GLU A 97 15.34 -6.42 0.24
N TRP A 98 14.69 -5.44 0.86
CA TRP A 98 14.21 -5.57 2.23
C TRP A 98 13.15 -6.69 2.37
N VAL A 99 12.20 -6.77 1.44
CA VAL A 99 11.20 -7.84 1.35
C VAL A 99 11.85 -9.21 1.26
N LYS A 100 12.84 -9.38 0.39
CA LYS A 100 13.58 -10.66 0.26
C LYS A 100 14.23 -11.11 1.56
N LYS A 101 14.69 -10.18 2.39
CA LYS A 101 15.33 -10.49 3.67
C LYS A 101 14.33 -10.82 4.78
N ASN A 102 13.16 -10.19 4.78
CA ASN A 102 12.26 -10.19 5.93
C ASN A 102 10.97 -10.99 5.73
N ASN A 103 10.49 -11.16 4.50
CA ASN A 103 9.22 -11.84 4.27
C ASN A 103 9.18 -12.59 2.93
N ARG A 104 9.01 -13.91 2.99
CA ARG A 104 8.84 -14.78 1.81
C ARG A 104 7.39 -14.85 1.31
N LYS A 105 6.44 -14.19 1.96
CA LYS A 105 5.00 -14.23 1.62
C LYS A 105 4.55 -12.97 0.87
N ILE A 106 5.47 -12.19 0.32
CA ILE A 106 5.16 -11.03 -0.53
C ILE A 106 5.47 -11.37 -1.99
N PHE A 107 4.47 -11.24 -2.85
CA PHE A 107 4.53 -11.57 -4.27
C PHE A 107 4.21 -10.35 -5.12
N ILE A 108 5.01 -10.07 -6.14
CA ILE A 108 4.80 -8.93 -7.05
C ILE A 108 4.43 -9.49 -8.43
N TYR A 109 3.32 -8.99 -8.99
CA TYR A 109 2.76 -9.38 -10.27
C TYR A 109 2.59 -8.17 -11.18
N ASN A 110 3.00 -8.30 -12.44
CA ASN A 110 2.68 -7.31 -13.48
C ASN A 110 1.37 -7.64 -14.20
N ASP A 111 0.47 -8.32 -13.50
CA ASP A 111 -0.82 -8.78 -13.95
C ASP A 111 -1.80 -8.72 -12.78
N ALA A 112 -2.83 -7.87 -12.90
CA ALA A 112 -3.83 -7.68 -11.86
C ALA A 112 -4.62 -8.95 -11.57
N THR A 113 -4.89 -9.78 -12.60
CA THR A 113 -5.67 -11.02 -12.45
C THR A 113 -4.94 -12.05 -11.60
N LYS A 114 -3.61 -12.12 -11.76
CA LYS A 114 -2.77 -13.00 -10.94
C LYS A 114 -2.67 -12.50 -9.51
N ALA A 115 -2.58 -11.18 -9.32
CA ALA A 115 -2.45 -10.59 -8.00
C ALA A 115 -3.70 -10.77 -7.13
N VAL A 116 -4.91 -10.63 -7.71
CA VAL A 116 -6.16 -10.73 -6.95
C VAL A 116 -6.65 -12.16 -6.72
N LYS A 117 -6.07 -13.14 -7.40
CA LYS A 117 -6.54 -14.52 -7.31
C LYS A 117 -6.49 -15.04 -5.88
N GLY A 118 -7.66 -15.39 -5.33
CA GLY A 118 -7.78 -15.90 -3.97
C GLY A 118 -7.60 -14.86 -2.87
N ALA A 119 -7.56 -13.56 -3.19
CA ALA A 119 -7.47 -12.50 -2.18
C ALA A 119 -8.77 -12.40 -1.37
N ASP A 120 -8.65 -12.21 -0.06
CA ASP A 120 -9.74 -11.94 0.87
C ASP A 120 -9.99 -10.44 1.05
N VAL A 121 -8.97 -9.63 0.77
CA VAL A 121 -9.01 -8.16 0.85
C VAL A 121 -8.22 -7.58 -0.30
N ILE A 122 -8.76 -6.56 -0.95
CA ILE A 122 -8.09 -5.79 -1.99
C ILE A 122 -7.97 -4.35 -1.55
N PHE A 123 -6.75 -3.85 -1.53
CA PHE A 123 -6.41 -2.45 -1.27
C PHE A 123 -6.05 -1.73 -2.55
N SER A 124 -6.38 -0.45 -2.62
CA SER A 124 -5.91 0.46 -3.67
C SER A 124 -5.80 1.87 -3.16
N ASP A 125 -5.11 2.70 -3.92
CA ASP A 125 -5.02 4.14 -3.73
C ASP A 125 -5.07 4.83 -5.10
N LYS A 126 -5.09 6.15 -5.11
CA LYS A 126 -5.10 6.95 -6.33
C LYS A 126 -3.96 6.58 -7.27
N VAL A 127 -4.29 6.39 -8.53
CA VAL A 127 -3.27 6.22 -9.60
C VAL A 127 -2.46 7.49 -9.78
N ILE A 128 -3.10 8.66 -9.65
CA ILE A 128 -2.44 9.97 -9.76
C ILE A 128 -2.29 10.57 -8.37
N SER A 129 -1.08 10.59 -7.87
CA SER A 129 -0.72 11.25 -6.62
C SER A 129 -0.58 12.77 -6.80
N LEU A 130 -0.78 13.54 -5.72
CA LEU A 130 -0.62 15.01 -5.74
C LEU A 130 0.82 15.43 -6.12
N ASN A 131 1.79 14.58 -5.81
CA ASN A 131 3.21 14.84 -6.03
C ASN A 131 3.78 14.19 -7.30
N ASP A 132 2.91 13.64 -8.16
CA ASP A 132 3.35 13.00 -9.39
C ASP A 132 3.99 14.00 -10.37
N LYS A 133 5.28 13.81 -10.63
CA LYS A 133 6.06 14.54 -11.66
C LYS A 133 5.94 13.91 -13.06
N VAL A 134 5.20 12.80 -13.19
CA VAL A 134 5.04 12.06 -14.46
C VAL A 134 3.85 12.58 -15.27
N ASN A 135 3.90 12.34 -16.58
CA ASN A 135 2.77 12.65 -17.45
C ASN A 135 1.54 11.81 -17.04
N LYS A 136 0.53 12.49 -16.47
CA LYS A 136 -0.69 11.88 -15.93
C LYS A 136 -1.39 10.97 -16.94
N LYS A 137 -1.52 11.40 -18.22
CA LYS A 137 -2.17 10.61 -19.28
C LYS A 137 -1.44 9.29 -19.52
N LYS A 138 -0.09 9.34 -19.61
CA LYS A 138 0.72 8.12 -19.80
C LYS A 138 0.64 7.18 -18.60
N LYS A 139 0.56 7.72 -17.38
CA LYS A 139 0.43 6.91 -16.17
C LYS A 139 -0.93 6.20 -16.14
N ILE A 140 -2.03 6.93 -16.35
CA ILE A 140 -3.39 6.36 -16.43
C ILE A 140 -3.45 5.23 -17.47
N GLU A 141 -2.86 5.42 -18.65
CA GLU A 141 -2.85 4.40 -19.71
C GLU A 141 -2.18 3.10 -19.24
N GLN A 142 -1.07 3.19 -18.50
CA GLN A 142 -0.36 2.01 -17.98
C GLN A 142 -1.18 1.27 -16.90
N PHE A 143 -2.02 1.99 -16.16
CA PHE A 143 -2.86 1.42 -15.12
C PHE A 143 -4.23 0.91 -15.63
N LYS A 144 -4.61 1.13 -16.90
CA LYS A 144 -5.88 0.64 -17.45
C LYS A 144 -6.12 -0.86 -17.22
N LYS A 145 -5.04 -1.68 -17.32
CA LYS A 145 -5.11 -3.13 -17.08
C LYS A 145 -5.16 -3.51 -15.60
N PHE A 146 -5.00 -2.54 -14.71
CA PHE A 146 -5.04 -2.70 -13.26
C PHE A 146 -6.28 -2.06 -12.63
N LYS A 147 -7.25 -1.65 -13.45
CA LYS A 147 -8.53 -1.11 -12.99
C LYS A 147 -9.29 -2.17 -12.18
N ILE A 148 -9.71 -1.79 -10.97
CA ILE A 148 -10.51 -2.65 -10.12
C ILE A 148 -11.97 -2.48 -10.51
N ASP A 149 -12.49 -3.46 -11.22
CA ASP A 149 -13.88 -3.55 -11.65
C ASP A 149 -14.55 -4.84 -11.14
N LYS A 150 -15.83 -5.00 -11.47
CA LYS A 150 -16.60 -6.20 -11.08
C LYS A 150 -15.99 -7.49 -11.64
N LYS A 151 -15.32 -7.46 -12.79
CA LYS A 151 -14.69 -8.65 -13.39
C LYS A 151 -13.47 -9.05 -12.59
N LEU A 152 -12.61 -8.07 -12.25
CA LEU A 152 -11.43 -8.32 -11.42
C LEU A 152 -11.82 -8.81 -10.03
N MET A 153 -12.82 -8.18 -9.39
CA MET A 153 -13.32 -8.58 -8.07
C MET A 153 -13.84 -10.01 -8.02
N LYS A 154 -14.46 -10.50 -9.11
CA LYS A 154 -14.94 -11.91 -9.18
C LYS A 154 -13.85 -12.97 -9.14
N LEU A 155 -12.58 -12.60 -9.40
CA LEU A 155 -11.44 -13.52 -9.33
C LEU A 155 -10.91 -13.70 -7.91
N SER A 156 -11.34 -12.85 -6.98
CA SER A 156 -10.98 -12.90 -5.58
C SER A 156 -11.82 -13.92 -4.80
N ASN A 157 -11.47 -14.14 -3.53
CA ASN A 157 -12.24 -14.98 -2.60
C ASN A 157 -13.28 -14.13 -1.85
N ASN A 158 -14.29 -13.60 -2.58
CA ASN A 158 -15.28 -12.68 -2.01
C ASN A 158 -14.63 -11.52 -1.20
N ALA A 159 -13.64 -10.88 -1.84
CA ALA A 159 -12.85 -9.85 -1.18
C ALA A 159 -13.66 -8.60 -0.84
N ILE A 160 -13.35 -8.00 0.30
CA ILE A 160 -13.71 -6.62 0.57
C ILE A 160 -12.71 -5.69 -0.13
N PHE A 161 -13.16 -4.49 -0.49
CA PHE A 161 -12.33 -3.49 -1.15
C PHE A 161 -12.15 -2.26 -0.27
N LEU A 162 -10.90 -1.87 -0.01
CA LEU A 162 -10.53 -0.66 0.72
C LEU A 162 -9.76 0.28 -0.18
N HIS A 163 -10.07 1.57 -0.06
CA HIS A 163 -9.42 2.64 -0.84
C HIS A 163 -9.15 3.84 0.05
N CYS A 164 -7.95 4.41 -0.03
CA CYS A 164 -7.60 5.63 0.69
C CYS A 164 -8.45 6.81 0.19
N LEU A 165 -8.79 7.73 1.10
CA LEU A 165 -9.49 8.97 0.77
C LEU A 165 -8.51 10.16 0.63
N PRO A 166 -8.86 11.16 -0.16
CA PRO A 166 -10.02 11.25 -1.06
C PRO A 166 -9.82 10.43 -2.33
N ARG A 167 -10.87 9.74 -2.77
CA ARG A 167 -10.86 9.02 -4.05
C ARG A 167 -10.96 10.01 -5.22
N GLY A 168 -10.24 9.77 -6.32
CA GLY A 168 -10.37 10.48 -7.58
C GLY A 168 -11.47 9.90 -8.48
N ASN A 169 -11.52 10.37 -9.73
CA ASN A 169 -12.44 9.87 -10.75
C ASN A 169 -11.78 8.84 -11.68
N GLU A 170 -10.72 8.18 -11.23
CA GLU A 170 -10.00 7.14 -11.99
C GLU A 170 -10.82 5.85 -12.16
#